data_c65dc307f1c18b7e55eb61d83fe0e298
#
_entry.id   c65dc307f1c18b7e55eb61d83fe0e298
#
_cell.length_a   1.000
_cell.length_b   1.000
_cell.length_c   1.000
_cell.angle_alpha   90.00
_cell.angle_beta   90.00
_cell.angle_gamma   90.00
#
_symmetry.space_group_name_H-M   'P 1'
#
loop_
_entity.id
_entity.type
_entity.pdbx_description
1 polymer ?
#
loop_
_entity_poly.entity_id
_entity_poly.type
_entity_poly.pdbx_seq_one_letter_code
_entity_poly.pdbx_strand_id
1 'polypeptide(L)'
;MGYSGARGGLEAILAAEDLVRRARDHAPVAWADTEQIVARFRLAVDRVMGEAGLFDEDTAAAAFRQAEGDPLEASHLLRAYRSTLPRLAVGEPVDPDDMLILRRIVPAFREPDGPQLLGRTTDYTGRLLEKPTARPEADEHVAGTPKPRTDEQRRPRRFLDLLRDLGLAVDHRGEAEDAEPFDLTRKPARPPAPRSAALAAMARAETGALVSLWYRSILGPDGNLHEVTLGEVRHGRLPLRVKHPHTGNPVAVGNFRVTEAEAIEDLNGAEEDRSRFDVGYGLCFGHNERKAIAMANLDIANRRFGKSGPLEQLLLLTTDGLDSGGFLEHLKLPHYVTFRSMVERKRALQAAAGTGEGPAPRQSEPFGGQC
;
A
#
# COMPACT_ATOMS: atom_id res chain seq x y z
N MET A 1 13.45 22.29 2.17
CA MET A 1 13.79 23.11 0.98
C MET A 1 12.56 23.97 0.68
N GLY A 2 12.69 25.30 0.86
CA GLY A 2 11.61 26.20 0.52
C GLY A 2 11.39 26.14 -1.00
N TYR A 3 10.18 25.86 -1.42
CA TYR A 3 9.75 26.11 -2.79
C TYR A 3 9.94 27.61 -3.05
N SER A 4 11.07 27.98 -3.63
CA SER A 4 11.20 29.32 -4.20
C SER A 4 10.18 29.38 -5.32
N GLY A 5 9.08 30.08 -5.11
CA GLY A 5 8.03 30.24 -6.10
C GLY A 5 8.67 30.58 -7.45
N ALA A 6 8.31 29.81 -8.49
CA ALA A 6 8.79 30.09 -9.82
C ALA A 6 8.38 31.51 -10.17
N ARG A 7 9.32 32.47 -10.12
CA ARG A 7 9.06 33.84 -10.52
C ARG A 7 8.59 33.83 -11.97
N GLY A 8 7.34 34.18 -12.23
CA GLY A 8 6.72 34.20 -13.54
C GLY A 8 5.97 32.92 -13.93
N GLY A 9 5.94 31.88 -13.08
CA GLY A 9 5.22 30.63 -13.38
C GLY A 9 3.80 30.52 -12.82
N LEU A 10 3.46 31.30 -11.79
CA LEU A 10 2.18 31.17 -11.10
C LEU A 10 0.97 31.44 -12.01
N GLU A 11 1.03 32.50 -12.82
CA GLU A 11 -0.06 32.82 -13.77
C GLU A 11 -0.26 31.70 -14.79
N ALA A 12 0.83 31.11 -15.29
CA ALA A 12 0.78 29.98 -16.24
C ALA A 12 0.19 28.72 -15.57
N ILE A 13 0.55 28.46 -14.32
CA ILE A 13 0.00 27.34 -13.54
C ILE A 13 -1.50 27.54 -13.32
N LEU A 14 -1.93 28.71 -12.87
CA LEU A 14 -3.35 29.03 -12.67
C LEU A 14 -4.15 28.94 -13.98
N ALA A 15 -3.55 29.40 -15.09
CA ALA A 15 -4.17 29.29 -16.42
C ALA A 15 -4.30 27.83 -16.87
N ALA A 16 -3.30 26.97 -16.58
CA ALA A 16 -3.37 25.55 -16.88
C ALA A 16 -4.46 24.84 -16.02
N GLU A 17 -4.54 25.15 -14.75
CA GLU A 17 -5.61 24.64 -13.87
C GLU A 17 -7.01 25.10 -14.34
N ASP A 18 -7.13 26.33 -14.83
CA ASP A 18 -8.38 26.85 -15.38
C ASP A 18 -8.77 26.12 -16.69
N LEU A 19 -7.80 25.74 -17.53
CA LEU A 19 -8.07 24.90 -18.69
C LEU A 19 -8.63 23.53 -18.31
N VAL A 20 -8.08 22.88 -17.29
CA VAL A 20 -8.61 21.60 -16.76
C VAL A 20 -10.04 21.78 -16.25
N ARG A 21 -10.28 22.84 -15.48
CA ARG A 21 -11.61 23.16 -14.94
C ARG A 21 -12.62 23.39 -16.07
N ARG A 22 -12.28 24.19 -17.06
CA ARG A 22 -13.15 24.45 -18.24
C ARG A 22 -13.42 23.17 -19.03
N ALA A 23 -12.42 22.31 -19.22
CA ALA A 23 -12.62 21.04 -19.92
C ALA A 23 -13.60 20.12 -19.19
N ARG A 24 -13.59 20.12 -17.86
CA ARG A 24 -14.54 19.40 -17.02
C ARG A 24 -15.96 19.97 -17.13
N ASP A 25 -16.09 21.30 -17.05
CA ASP A 25 -17.38 21.98 -17.06
C ASP A 25 -18.08 21.92 -18.42
N HIS A 26 -17.31 21.83 -19.51
CA HIS A 26 -17.84 21.81 -20.88
C HIS A 26 -17.80 20.43 -21.53
N ALA A 27 -17.54 19.37 -20.75
CA ALA A 27 -17.57 18.01 -21.27
C ALA A 27 -18.98 17.65 -21.76
N PRO A 28 -19.10 16.91 -22.92
CA PRO A 28 -20.41 16.60 -23.51
C PRO A 28 -21.21 15.58 -22.71
N VAL A 29 -20.60 15.00 -21.69
CA VAL A 29 -21.23 14.01 -20.78
C VAL A 29 -21.13 14.51 -19.35
N ALA A 30 -22.14 14.17 -18.55
CA ALA A 30 -22.11 14.46 -17.13
C ALA A 30 -20.93 13.79 -16.45
N TRP A 31 -20.32 14.49 -15.50
CA TRP A 31 -19.26 13.91 -14.69
C TRP A 31 -19.83 12.78 -13.82
N ALA A 32 -19.09 11.65 -13.69
CA ALA A 32 -19.49 10.55 -12.84
C ALA A 32 -19.67 11.05 -11.39
N ASP A 33 -20.80 10.74 -10.77
CA ASP A 33 -20.98 11.01 -9.35
C ASP A 33 -20.19 10.04 -8.46
N THR A 34 -20.02 10.40 -7.20
CA THR A 34 -19.24 9.60 -6.25
C THR A 34 -19.90 8.26 -5.96
N GLU A 35 -21.22 8.16 -5.95
CA GLU A 35 -21.94 6.91 -5.73
C GLU A 35 -21.68 5.92 -6.86
N GLN A 36 -21.65 6.38 -8.11
CA GLN A 36 -21.28 5.54 -9.26
C GLN A 36 -19.83 5.04 -9.15
N ILE A 37 -18.91 5.88 -8.71
CA ILE A 37 -17.50 5.51 -8.53
C ILE A 37 -17.38 4.46 -7.42
N VAL A 38 -17.99 4.65 -6.27
CA VAL A 38 -18.01 3.67 -5.18
C VAL A 38 -18.59 2.33 -5.65
N ALA A 39 -19.71 2.36 -6.37
CA ALA A 39 -20.39 1.14 -6.82
C ALA A 39 -19.64 0.38 -7.90
N ARG A 40 -18.98 1.07 -8.85
CA ARG A 40 -18.41 0.49 -10.07
C ARG A 40 -16.88 0.33 -10.03
N PHE A 41 -16.17 1.20 -9.33
CA PHE A 41 -14.70 1.21 -9.25
C PHE A 41 -14.19 0.79 -7.87
N ARG A 42 -14.88 -0.15 -7.23
CA ARG A 42 -14.61 -0.64 -5.86
C ARG A 42 -13.11 -0.89 -5.58
N LEU A 43 -12.42 -1.58 -6.50
CA LEU A 43 -10.99 -1.91 -6.30
C LEU A 43 -10.08 -0.68 -6.36
N ALA A 44 -10.43 0.32 -7.18
CA ALA A 44 -9.69 1.58 -7.22
C ALA A 44 -9.93 2.40 -5.95
N VAL A 45 -11.18 2.49 -5.49
CA VAL A 45 -11.54 3.17 -4.23
C VAL A 45 -10.83 2.52 -3.04
N ASP A 46 -10.86 1.18 -2.94
CA ASP A 46 -10.16 0.44 -1.88
C ASP A 46 -8.64 0.68 -1.91
N ARG A 47 -8.05 0.72 -3.11
CA ARG A 47 -6.62 1.01 -3.27
C ARG A 47 -6.28 2.43 -2.80
N VAL A 48 -7.03 3.43 -3.24
CA VAL A 48 -6.83 4.83 -2.84
C VAL A 48 -6.94 4.99 -1.32
N MET A 49 -7.97 4.40 -0.69
CA MET A 49 -8.11 4.41 0.77
C MET A 49 -6.93 3.79 1.49
N GLY A 50 -6.45 2.64 1.02
CA GLY A 50 -5.33 1.92 1.62
C GLY A 50 -4.01 2.68 1.51
N GLU A 51 -3.70 3.24 0.34
CA GLU A 51 -2.47 3.99 0.08
C GLU A 51 -2.47 5.37 0.75
N ALA A 52 -3.63 6.02 0.85
CA ALA A 52 -3.77 7.27 1.58
C ALA A 52 -3.85 7.09 3.10
N GLY A 53 -4.26 5.91 3.56
CA GLY A 53 -4.47 5.61 4.98
C GLY A 53 -5.68 6.34 5.57
N LEU A 54 -6.73 6.55 4.78
CA LEU A 54 -8.03 7.08 5.20
C LEU A 54 -9.14 6.20 4.64
N PHE A 55 -9.88 5.53 5.53
CA PHE A 55 -10.94 4.61 5.15
C PHE A 55 -12.29 5.35 5.13
N ASP A 56 -12.58 6.01 4.01
CA ASP A 56 -13.84 6.68 3.71
C ASP A 56 -14.11 6.61 2.21
N GLU A 57 -15.16 5.87 1.81
CA GLU A 57 -15.43 5.55 0.41
C GLU A 57 -15.82 6.78 -0.40
N ASP A 58 -16.64 7.66 0.16
CA ASP A 58 -17.15 8.83 -0.55
C ASP A 58 -16.04 9.85 -0.79
N THR A 59 -15.21 10.09 0.22
CA THR A 59 -14.06 10.98 0.11
C THR A 59 -13.00 10.41 -0.85
N ALA A 60 -12.77 9.10 -0.81
CA ALA A 60 -11.85 8.44 -1.74
C ALA A 60 -12.37 8.48 -3.19
N ALA A 61 -13.68 8.31 -3.40
CA ALA A 61 -14.30 8.44 -4.70
C ALA A 61 -14.24 9.87 -5.23
N ALA A 62 -14.42 10.86 -4.35
CA ALA A 62 -14.26 12.28 -4.70
C ALA A 62 -12.82 12.59 -5.12
N ALA A 63 -11.83 12.09 -4.37
CA ALA A 63 -10.41 12.24 -4.71
C ALA A 63 -10.07 11.54 -6.05
N PHE A 64 -10.56 10.33 -6.27
CA PHE A 64 -10.37 9.58 -7.51
C PHE A 64 -10.97 10.29 -8.72
N ARG A 65 -12.18 10.85 -8.55
CA ARG A 65 -12.82 11.69 -9.57
C ARG A 65 -12.01 12.95 -9.86
N GLN A 66 -11.56 13.65 -8.84
CA GLN A 66 -10.75 14.87 -8.98
C GLN A 66 -9.41 14.60 -9.67
N ALA A 67 -8.81 13.44 -9.40
CA ALA A 67 -7.57 12.96 -10.03
C ALA A 67 -7.78 12.39 -11.46
N GLU A 68 -8.98 12.53 -12.05
CA GLU A 68 -9.30 12.00 -13.38
C GLU A 68 -9.04 10.49 -13.53
N GLY A 69 -9.13 9.74 -12.42
CA GLY A 69 -8.95 8.30 -12.38
C GLY A 69 -7.50 7.83 -12.13
N ASP A 70 -6.56 8.74 -11.90
CA ASP A 70 -5.20 8.37 -11.47
C ASP A 70 -5.21 7.99 -9.98
N PRO A 71 -4.93 6.72 -9.61
CA PRO A 71 -4.97 6.29 -8.23
C PRO A 71 -3.83 6.86 -7.38
N LEU A 72 -2.69 7.20 -7.97
CA LEU A 72 -1.57 7.79 -7.24
C LEU A 72 -1.89 9.23 -6.84
N GLU A 73 -2.38 10.04 -7.78
CA GLU A 73 -2.82 11.41 -7.54
C GLU A 73 -4.02 11.44 -6.57
N ALA A 74 -4.97 10.53 -6.74
CA ALA A 74 -6.11 10.38 -5.82
C ALA A 74 -5.65 10.08 -4.39
N SER A 75 -4.67 9.20 -4.22
CA SER A 75 -4.10 8.87 -2.91
C SER A 75 -3.37 10.07 -2.31
N HIS A 76 -2.70 10.88 -3.14
CA HIS A 76 -2.07 12.13 -2.72
C HIS A 76 -3.10 13.13 -2.19
N LEU A 77 -4.15 13.40 -2.96
CA LEU A 77 -5.24 14.29 -2.56
C LEU A 77 -5.92 13.83 -1.28
N LEU A 78 -6.22 12.53 -1.17
CA LEU A 78 -6.85 11.96 0.01
C LEU A 78 -5.94 12.02 1.25
N ARG A 79 -4.64 11.82 1.07
CA ARG A 79 -3.64 11.93 2.14
C ARG A 79 -3.51 13.39 2.62
N ALA A 80 -3.50 14.35 1.70
CA ALA A 80 -3.51 15.77 2.01
C ALA A 80 -4.77 16.15 2.80
N TYR A 81 -5.93 15.71 2.35
CA TYR A 81 -7.20 15.92 3.05
C TYR A 81 -7.17 15.32 4.47
N ARG A 82 -6.70 14.07 4.62
CA ARG A 82 -6.55 13.43 5.93
C ARG A 82 -5.71 14.29 6.90
N SER A 83 -4.69 14.98 6.41
CA SER A 83 -3.83 15.82 7.26
C SER A 83 -4.56 17.02 7.88
N THR A 84 -5.71 17.39 7.33
CA THR A 84 -6.57 18.47 7.86
C THR A 84 -7.56 17.99 8.92
N LEU A 85 -7.73 16.66 9.07
CA LEU A 85 -8.70 16.09 9.99
C LEU A 85 -8.11 15.95 11.40
N PRO A 86 -8.84 16.27 12.46
CA PRO A 86 -8.41 16.01 13.82
C PRO A 86 -8.45 14.52 14.13
N ARG A 87 -7.46 14.02 14.88
CA ARG A 87 -7.53 12.67 15.43
C ARG A 87 -8.36 12.69 16.70
N LEU A 88 -9.56 12.12 16.66
CA LEU A 88 -10.49 12.10 17.80
C LEU A 88 -10.18 10.98 18.80
N ALA A 89 -9.72 9.84 18.33
CA ALA A 89 -9.41 8.68 19.15
C ALA A 89 -8.36 7.78 18.45
N VAL A 90 -7.86 6.80 19.19
CA VAL A 90 -7.05 5.69 18.70
C VAL A 90 -7.90 4.41 18.80
N GLY A 91 -7.90 3.62 17.73
CA GLY A 91 -8.61 2.33 17.72
C GLY A 91 -8.01 1.35 18.73
N GLU A 92 -8.86 0.55 19.36
CA GLU A 92 -8.41 -0.58 20.14
C GLU A 92 -7.83 -1.66 19.22
N PRO A 93 -6.84 -2.45 19.68
CA PRO A 93 -6.36 -3.61 18.96
C PRO A 93 -7.52 -4.54 18.58
N VAL A 94 -7.50 -5.05 17.36
CA VAL A 94 -8.52 -5.94 16.82
C VAL A 94 -7.86 -7.26 16.43
N ASP A 95 -8.46 -8.37 16.87
CA ASP A 95 -8.04 -9.69 16.43
C ASP A 95 -8.50 -9.91 14.97
N PRO A 96 -7.59 -10.22 14.04
CA PRO A 96 -7.98 -10.55 12.67
C PRO A 96 -8.92 -11.75 12.55
N ASP A 97 -9.02 -12.59 13.58
CA ASP A 97 -9.99 -13.68 13.63
C ASP A 97 -11.41 -13.21 13.92
N ASP A 98 -11.60 -11.95 14.34
CA ASP A 98 -12.91 -11.31 14.39
C ASP A 98 -13.46 -10.90 13.02
N MET A 99 -12.72 -11.19 11.93
CA MET A 99 -13.11 -10.81 10.59
C MET A 99 -14.39 -11.50 10.13
N LEU A 100 -15.36 -10.69 9.69
CA LEU A 100 -16.46 -11.17 8.86
C LEU A 100 -15.91 -11.46 7.46
N ILE A 101 -15.63 -12.72 7.19
CA ILE A 101 -14.97 -13.16 5.95
C ILE A 101 -15.92 -13.00 4.76
N LEU A 102 -15.51 -12.27 3.73
CA LEU A 102 -16.19 -12.10 2.45
C LEU A 102 -15.55 -12.94 1.33
N ARG A 103 -14.24 -13.17 1.44
CA ARG A 103 -13.45 -14.02 0.56
C ARG A 103 -12.39 -14.73 1.38
N ARG A 104 -12.16 -16.01 1.07
CA ARG A 104 -11.14 -16.85 1.70
C ARG A 104 -10.59 -17.84 0.70
N ILE A 105 -9.29 -17.83 0.46
CA ILE A 105 -8.59 -18.76 -0.40
C ILE A 105 -7.45 -19.37 0.38
N VAL A 106 -7.33 -20.68 0.36
CA VAL A 106 -6.24 -21.44 0.98
C VAL A 106 -5.52 -22.21 -0.13
N PRO A 107 -4.54 -21.60 -0.81
CA PRO A 107 -3.86 -22.22 -1.95
C PRO A 107 -2.99 -23.41 -1.54
N ALA A 108 -2.41 -23.36 -0.33
CA ALA A 108 -1.48 -24.37 0.16
C ALA A 108 -2.12 -25.73 0.46
N PHE A 109 -3.44 -25.78 0.64
CA PHE A 109 -4.11 -27.00 1.07
C PHE A 109 -5.46 -27.22 0.37
N ARG A 110 -5.62 -28.40 -0.21
CA ARG A 110 -6.80 -28.73 -1.01
C ARG A 110 -8.09 -28.83 -0.18
N GLU A 111 -7.97 -29.33 1.05
CA GLU A 111 -9.10 -29.61 1.94
C GLU A 111 -8.94 -28.86 3.28
N PRO A 112 -8.98 -27.50 3.27
CA PRO A 112 -8.83 -26.72 4.49
C PRO A 112 -10.04 -26.91 5.41
N ASP A 113 -9.87 -26.60 6.69
CA ASP A 113 -11.00 -26.47 7.60
C ASP A 113 -11.93 -25.35 7.10
N GLY A 114 -13.22 -25.69 6.91
CA GLY A 114 -14.22 -24.81 6.34
C GLY A 114 -14.09 -24.53 4.85
N PRO A 115 -15.03 -23.79 4.27
CA PRO A 115 -15.11 -23.58 2.84
C PRO A 115 -14.09 -22.58 2.33
N GLN A 116 -13.62 -22.77 1.10
CA GLN A 116 -13.05 -21.69 0.30
C GLN A 116 -14.19 -20.79 -0.21
N LEU A 117 -14.02 -19.47 -0.11
CA LEU A 117 -15.02 -18.48 -0.50
C LEU A 117 -14.44 -17.57 -1.58
N LEU A 118 -14.93 -17.69 -2.80
CA LEU A 118 -14.43 -16.89 -3.92
C LEU A 118 -14.85 -15.41 -3.81
N GLY A 119 -16.03 -15.14 -3.28
CA GLY A 119 -16.56 -13.78 -3.19
C GLY A 119 -16.76 -13.13 -4.57
N ARG A 120 -16.73 -11.79 -4.61
CA ARG A 120 -16.84 -11.01 -5.86
C ARG A 120 -15.45 -10.89 -6.50
N THR A 121 -15.18 -11.75 -7.49
CA THR A 121 -13.88 -11.76 -8.19
C THR A 121 -14.07 -12.07 -9.67
N THR A 122 -13.13 -11.57 -10.50
CA THR A 122 -13.00 -11.90 -11.92
C THR A 122 -11.69 -12.64 -12.21
N ASP A 123 -10.99 -13.13 -11.19
CA ASP A 123 -9.64 -13.70 -11.32
C ASP A 123 -9.60 -14.98 -12.16
N TYR A 124 -10.73 -15.68 -12.26
CA TYR A 124 -10.88 -16.93 -13.01
C TYR A 124 -11.38 -16.75 -14.44
N THR A 125 -11.70 -15.52 -14.83
CA THR A 125 -11.99 -15.21 -16.23
C THR A 125 -10.69 -15.16 -17.02
N GLY A 126 -10.73 -15.41 -18.33
CA GLY A 126 -9.54 -15.35 -19.18
C GLY A 126 -8.93 -13.96 -19.33
N ARG A 127 -9.34 -12.97 -18.52
CA ARG A 127 -8.92 -11.57 -18.57
C ARG A 127 -9.08 -10.94 -19.96
N LEU A 128 -10.12 -11.36 -20.66
CA LEU A 128 -10.49 -10.80 -21.94
C LEU A 128 -11.17 -9.45 -21.73
N LEU A 129 -10.88 -8.51 -22.62
CA LEU A 129 -11.57 -7.24 -22.63
C LEU A 129 -13.03 -7.45 -23.01
N GLU A 130 -13.95 -7.14 -22.11
CA GLU A 130 -15.38 -7.09 -22.42
C GLU A 130 -15.64 -5.90 -23.33
N LYS A 131 -15.89 -6.18 -24.60
CA LYS A 131 -16.36 -5.14 -25.51
C LYS A 131 -17.81 -4.81 -25.15
N PRO A 132 -18.20 -3.53 -25.11
CA PRO A 132 -19.58 -3.17 -24.90
C PRO A 132 -20.43 -3.77 -26.02
N THR A 133 -21.03 -4.92 -25.79
CA THR A 133 -22.20 -5.35 -26.53
C THR A 133 -23.34 -4.46 -26.09
N ALA A 134 -24.22 -4.08 -27.02
CA ALA A 134 -25.38 -3.24 -26.74
C ALA A 134 -25.98 -3.63 -25.39
N ARG A 135 -26.16 -2.61 -24.51
CA ARG A 135 -26.60 -2.72 -23.11
C ARG A 135 -27.60 -3.87 -22.97
N PRO A 136 -27.29 -4.96 -22.26
CA PRO A 136 -28.32 -5.93 -21.92
C PRO A 136 -29.41 -5.16 -21.19
N GLU A 137 -30.63 -5.34 -21.56
CA GLU A 137 -31.76 -4.92 -20.71
C GLU A 137 -31.43 -5.45 -19.31
N ALA A 138 -31.57 -4.58 -18.32
CA ALA A 138 -31.23 -4.90 -16.95
C ALA A 138 -32.03 -6.11 -16.53
N ASP A 139 -31.45 -7.30 -16.67
CA ASP A 139 -31.95 -8.46 -15.99
C ASP A 139 -31.95 -8.09 -14.50
N GLU A 140 -33.13 -7.95 -13.94
CA GLU A 140 -33.36 -7.89 -12.51
C GLU A 140 -32.92 -9.20 -11.84
N HIS A 141 -31.66 -9.57 -12.02
CA HIS A 141 -31.02 -10.50 -11.12
C HIS A 141 -30.83 -9.74 -9.81
N VAL A 142 -31.92 -9.69 -9.07
CA VAL A 142 -31.91 -9.44 -7.64
C VAL A 142 -30.85 -10.39 -7.07
N ALA A 143 -29.64 -9.87 -6.89
CA ALA A 143 -28.64 -10.56 -6.12
C ALA A 143 -29.30 -10.86 -4.78
N GLY A 144 -29.66 -12.12 -4.57
CA GLY A 144 -30.34 -12.53 -3.35
C GLY A 144 -29.56 -11.98 -2.19
N THR A 145 -30.22 -11.21 -1.34
CA THR A 145 -29.64 -10.67 -0.13
C THR A 145 -28.90 -11.81 0.54
N PRO A 146 -27.58 -11.69 0.81
CA PRO A 146 -26.86 -12.76 1.48
C PRO A 146 -27.64 -13.08 2.75
N LYS A 147 -28.16 -14.30 2.85
CA LYS A 147 -28.84 -14.73 4.09
C LYS A 147 -27.85 -14.47 5.22
N PRO A 148 -28.26 -13.77 6.29
CA PRO A 148 -27.39 -13.58 7.45
C PRO A 148 -26.95 -15.00 7.88
N ARG A 149 -25.64 -15.22 7.90
CA ARG A 149 -25.06 -16.44 8.43
C ARG A 149 -25.48 -16.50 9.91
N THR A 150 -26.18 -17.54 10.28
CA THR A 150 -26.45 -17.81 11.70
C THR A 150 -25.13 -18.00 12.42
N ASP A 151 -25.00 -17.48 13.64
CA ASP A 151 -23.79 -17.49 14.48
C ASP A 151 -23.23 -18.90 14.78
N GLU A 152 -23.92 -19.95 14.37
CA GLU A 152 -23.51 -21.36 14.52
C GLU A 152 -22.47 -21.84 13.52
N GLN A 153 -22.10 -21.04 12.50
CA GLN A 153 -21.01 -21.43 11.63
C GLN A 153 -19.69 -21.10 12.33
N ARG A 154 -19.16 -22.11 13.02
CA ARG A 154 -17.82 -22.18 13.57
C ARG A 154 -16.86 -21.48 12.58
N ARG A 155 -16.12 -20.48 13.06
CA ARG A 155 -15.09 -19.81 12.26
C ARG A 155 -14.11 -20.86 11.76
N PRO A 156 -13.81 -20.91 10.45
CA PRO A 156 -12.89 -21.90 9.93
C PRO A 156 -11.52 -21.65 10.56
N ARG A 157 -10.87 -22.73 10.95
CA ARG A 157 -9.53 -22.69 11.49
C ARG A 157 -8.56 -22.20 10.42
N ARG A 158 -7.59 -21.37 10.80
CA ARG A 158 -6.53 -20.94 9.89
C ARG A 158 -5.67 -22.11 9.46
N PHE A 159 -5.20 -22.06 8.22
CA PHE A 159 -4.25 -23.06 7.72
C PHE A 159 -2.96 -23.08 8.54
N LEU A 160 -2.44 -21.92 8.90
CA LEU A 160 -1.23 -21.84 9.71
C LEU A 160 -1.38 -22.41 11.13
N ASP A 161 -2.58 -22.41 11.70
CA ASP A 161 -2.79 -23.05 13.01
C ASP A 161 -2.64 -24.56 12.93
N LEU A 162 -2.97 -25.15 11.77
CA LEU A 162 -2.67 -26.56 11.53
C LEU A 162 -1.16 -26.80 11.52
N LEU A 163 -0.39 -25.97 10.83
CA LEU A 163 1.06 -26.09 10.80
C LEU A 163 1.71 -25.87 12.18
N ARG A 164 1.17 -24.95 12.97
CA ARG A 164 1.62 -24.70 14.35
C ARG A 164 1.38 -25.89 15.26
N ASP A 165 0.21 -26.50 15.20
CA ASP A 165 -0.12 -27.68 16.00
C ASP A 165 0.74 -28.89 15.64
N LEU A 166 1.14 -29.00 14.37
CA LEU A 166 2.07 -30.02 13.91
C LEU A 166 3.52 -29.70 14.27
N GLY A 167 3.79 -28.54 14.85
CA GLY A 167 5.16 -28.07 15.15
C GLY A 167 5.98 -27.72 13.88
N LEU A 168 5.33 -27.53 12.74
CA LEU A 168 5.96 -27.31 11.44
C LEU A 168 6.16 -25.83 11.09
N ALA A 169 5.62 -24.88 11.86
CA ALA A 169 5.79 -23.45 11.65
C ALA A 169 6.72 -22.82 12.68
N VAL A 170 7.58 -21.90 12.23
CA VAL A 170 8.29 -20.99 13.13
C VAL A 170 7.30 -19.96 13.63
N ASP A 171 7.02 -19.96 14.95
CA ASP A 171 6.04 -19.07 15.53
C ASP A 171 6.69 -17.76 15.98
N HIS A 172 6.29 -16.67 15.34
CA HIS A 172 6.72 -15.31 15.69
C HIS A 172 5.69 -14.55 16.54
N ARG A 173 4.63 -15.22 16.99
CA ARG A 173 3.64 -14.62 17.88
C ARG A 173 4.24 -14.47 19.28
N GLY A 174 4.04 -13.30 19.88
CA GLY A 174 4.51 -13.02 21.23
C GLY A 174 5.98 -12.61 21.33
N GLU A 175 6.69 -12.39 20.23
CA GLU A 175 7.97 -11.69 20.26
C GLU A 175 7.75 -10.27 20.79
N ALA A 176 8.31 -10.01 21.99
CA ALA A 176 7.98 -8.83 22.82
C ALA A 176 8.55 -7.49 22.28
N GLU A 177 9.22 -7.49 21.13
CA GLU A 177 9.88 -6.29 20.60
C GLU A 177 8.92 -5.16 20.19
N ASP A 178 7.62 -5.43 20.06
CA ASP A 178 6.62 -4.52 19.51
C ASP A 178 5.33 -4.42 20.33
N ALA A 179 5.46 -4.23 21.64
CA ALA A 179 4.31 -4.07 22.55
C ALA A 179 3.35 -2.94 22.16
N GLU A 180 3.88 -1.87 21.54
CA GLU A 180 3.09 -0.78 20.95
C GLU A 180 3.39 -0.66 19.45
N PRO A 181 2.36 -0.75 18.58
CA PRO A 181 2.54 -0.58 17.14
C PRO A 181 3.15 0.78 16.79
N PHE A 182 4.10 0.78 15.86
CA PHE A 182 4.73 2.01 15.40
C PHE A 182 3.75 2.90 14.62
N ASP A 183 3.60 4.16 15.03
CA ASP A 183 2.70 5.11 14.37
C ASP A 183 3.44 5.96 13.33
N LEU A 184 3.42 5.51 12.07
CA LEU A 184 3.99 6.24 10.92
C LEU A 184 3.34 7.59 10.66
N THR A 185 2.18 7.86 11.23
CA THR A 185 1.51 9.15 11.06
C THR A 185 2.07 10.24 11.94
N ARG A 186 2.87 9.89 12.94
CA ARG A 186 3.46 10.81 13.92
C ARG A 186 4.95 10.97 13.77
N LYS A 187 5.65 9.92 13.36
CA LYS A 187 7.10 9.94 13.21
C LYS A 187 7.54 9.07 12.03
N PRO A 188 8.57 9.49 11.27
CA PRO A 188 9.11 8.66 10.20
C PRO A 188 9.81 7.43 10.77
N ALA A 189 9.64 6.28 10.14
CA ALA A 189 10.42 5.10 10.44
C ALA A 189 11.83 5.25 9.83
N ARG A 190 12.85 4.78 10.57
CA ARG A 190 14.25 4.77 10.12
C ARG A 190 14.88 3.43 10.47
N PRO A 191 15.71 2.85 9.59
CA PRO A 191 16.44 1.64 9.91
C PRO A 191 17.44 1.85 11.08
N PRO A 192 17.58 0.89 11.99
CA PRO A 192 16.76 -0.29 12.17
C PRO A 192 15.40 0.05 12.76
N ALA A 193 14.33 -0.52 12.20
CA ALA A 193 12.97 -0.26 12.64
C ALA A 193 12.33 -1.52 13.25
N PRO A 194 11.36 -1.37 14.16
CA PRO A 194 10.59 -2.51 14.65
C PRO A 194 9.74 -3.12 13.52
N ARG A 195 9.36 -4.39 13.66
CA ARG A 195 8.56 -5.10 12.65
C ARG A 195 7.24 -4.38 12.35
N SER A 196 6.59 -3.83 13.37
CA SER A 196 5.35 -3.06 13.18
C SER A 196 5.54 -1.84 12.28
N ALA A 197 6.70 -1.17 12.30
CA ALA A 197 7.01 -0.07 11.41
C ALA A 197 7.14 -0.54 9.95
N ALA A 198 7.81 -1.67 9.71
CA ALA A 198 7.94 -2.25 8.38
C ALA A 198 6.56 -2.68 7.83
N LEU A 199 5.75 -3.37 8.62
CA LEU A 199 4.39 -3.75 8.24
C LEU A 199 3.50 -2.52 7.97
N ALA A 200 3.56 -1.49 8.81
CA ALA A 200 2.81 -0.26 8.61
C ALA A 200 3.26 0.52 7.36
N ALA A 201 4.57 0.55 7.07
CA ALA A 201 5.11 1.14 5.85
C ALA A 201 4.61 0.40 4.60
N MET A 202 4.67 -0.94 4.61
CA MET A 202 4.15 -1.76 3.51
C MET A 202 2.63 -1.62 3.34
N ALA A 203 1.88 -1.54 4.43
CA ALA A 203 0.43 -1.34 4.36
C ALA A 203 0.06 -0.01 3.67
N ARG A 204 0.87 1.01 3.85
CA ARG A 204 0.69 2.34 3.24
C ARG A 204 1.36 2.48 1.87
N ALA A 205 2.28 1.61 1.53
CA ALA A 205 3.05 1.64 0.29
C ALA A 205 2.17 1.72 -0.96
N GLU A 206 2.72 2.24 -2.05
CA GLU A 206 2.12 2.14 -3.38
C GLU A 206 2.13 0.66 -3.80
N THR A 207 0.98 0.16 -4.26
CA THR A 207 0.80 -1.26 -4.54
C THR A 207 1.78 -1.80 -5.59
N GLY A 208 1.99 -1.05 -6.68
CA GLY A 208 2.88 -1.47 -7.77
C GLY A 208 4.34 -1.50 -7.33
N ALA A 209 4.78 -0.51 -6.57
CA ALA A 209 6.13 -0.45 -6.03
C ALA A 209 6.43 -1.64 -5.10
N LEU A 210 5.48 -1.95 -4.22
CA LEU A 210 5.61 -3.07 -3.29
C LEU A 210 5.64 -4.43 -4.01
N VAL A 211 4.74 -4.64 -4.97
CA VAL A 211 4.70 -5.87 -5.78
C VAL A 211 5.97 -6.02 -6.61
N SER A 212 6.50 -4.93 -7.19
CA SER A 212 7.75 -4.95 -7.94
C SER A 212 8.95 -5.28 -7.04
N LEU A 213 8.98 -4.73 -5.83
CA LEU A 213 10.02 -5.04 -4.85
C LEU A 213 9.99 -6.51 -4.42
N TRP A 214 8.81 -7.03 -4.13
CA TRP A 214 8.63 -8.45 -3.83
C TRP A 214 9.12 -9.34 -4.97
N TYR A 215 8.69 -9.06 -6.20
CA TYR A 215 9.07 -9.84 -7.37
C TYR A 215 10.59 -9.84 -7.60
N ARG A 216 11.24 -8.68 -7.43
CA ARG A 216 12.69 -8.56 -7.48
C ARG A 216 13.39 -9.36 -6.38
N SER A 217 12.84 -9.38 -5.18
CA SER A 217 13.40 -10.14 -4.05
C SER A 217 13.35 -11.64 -4.28
N ILE A 218 12.30 -12.13 -4.95
CA ILE A 218 12.15 -13.56 -5.28
C ILE A 218 13.08 -13.97 -6.41
N LEU A 219 13.12 -13.21 -7.49
CA LEU A 219 13.93 -13.57 -8.65
C LEU A 219 15.42 -13.41 -8.38
N GLY A 220 15.81 -12.46 -7.53
CA GLY A 220 17.20 -12.12 -7.26
C GLY A 220 17.99 -11.78 -8.54
N PRO A 221 19.25 -11.38 -8.42
CA PRO A 221 20.12 -11.17 -9.57
C PRO A 221 20.47 -12.45 -10.33
N ASP A 222 20.41 -13.60 -9.66
CA ASP A 222 20.80 -14.92 -10.18
C ASP A 222 19.61 -15.75 -10.67
N GLY A 223 18.39 -15.19 -10.66
CA GLY A 223 17.18 -15.90 -11.08
C GLY A 223 16.76 -17.05 -10.17
N ASN A 224 17.30 -17.13 -8.97
CA ASN A 224 16.93 -18.15 -8.00
C ASN A 224 15.51 -17.85 -7.48
N LEU A 225 14.59 -18.73 -7.82
CA LEU A 225 13.24 -18.73 -7.28
C LEU A 225 13.29 -19.28 -5.85
N HIS A 226 12.87 -18.46 -4.89
CA HIS A 226 12.50 -18.98 -3.58
C HIS A 226 11.13 -19.66 -3.71
N GLU A 227 11.01 -20.87 -3.19
CA GLU A 227 9.71 -21.54 -3.12
C GLU A 227 8.87 -20.88 -2.03
N VAL A 228 8.04 -19.94 -2.46
CA VAL A 228 7.08 -19.27 -1.59
C VAL A 228 5.71 -19.80 -1.88
N THR A 229 5.07 -20.31 -0.86
CA THR A 229 3.68 -20.76 -0.92
C THR A 229 2.80 -19.82 -0.11
N LEU A 230 1.70 -19.42 -0.72
CA LEU A 230 0.67 -18.68 -0.01
C LEU A 230 -0.15 -19.64 0.85
N GLY A 231 -0.11 -19.46 2.17
CA GLY A 231 -0.87 -20.26 3.11
C GLY A 231 -2.37 -19.96 3.01
N GLU A 232 -2.73 -18.72 3.29
CA GLU A 232 -4.12 -18.29 3.28
C GLU A 232 -4.22 -16.80 2.92
N VAL A 233 -5.26 -16.43 2.14
CA VAL A 233 -5.68 -15.04 1.90
C VAL A 233 -7.12 -14.87 2.34
N ARG A 234 -7.37 -13.85 3.14
CA ARG A 234 -8.71 -13.49 3.60
C ARG A 234 -9.01 -12.03 3.27
N HIS A 235 -10.21 -11.77 2.82
CA HIS A 235 -10.76 -10.43 2.70
C HIS A 235 -12.08 -10.36 3.44
N GLY A 236 -12.27 -9.30 4.21
CA GLY A 236 -13.47 -9.17 5.01
C GLY A 236 -13.58 -7.84 5.75
N ARG A 237 -14.45 -7.82 6.75
CA ARG A 237 -14.69 -6.64 7.59
C ARG A 237 -14.27 -6.93 9.01
N LEU A 238 -13.51 -6.00 9.59
CA LEU A 238 -13.15 -5.99 11.01
C LEU A 238 -13.92 -4.91 11.75
N PRO A 239 -14.34 -5.17 13.01
CA PRO A 239 -14.98 -4.16 13.83
C PRO A 239 -13.97 -3.09 14.25
N LEU A 240 -14.36 -1.81 14.20
CA LEU A 240 -13.60 -0.72 14.78
C LEU A 240 -14.19 -0.35 16.14
N ARG A 241 -13.35 -0.43 17.17
CA ARG A 241 -13.71 -0.04 18.54
C ARG A 241 -12.76 1.04 19.02
N VAL A 242 -13.29 1.96 19.81
CA VAL A 242 -12.51 3.02 20.48
C VAL A 242 -12.89 3.05 21.96
N LYS A 243 -12.01 3.54 22.81
CA LYS A 243 -12.35 3.77 24.22
C LYS A 243 -13.29 4.96 24.34
N HIS A 244 -14.40 4.76 25.04
CA HIS A 244 -15.31 5.84 25.39
C HIS A 244 -14.59 6.86 26.30
N PRO A 245 -14.61 8.16 25.96
CA PRO A 245 -13.77 9.16 26.64
C PRO A 245 -14.05 9.32 28.15
N HIS A 246 -15.28 9.00 28.59
CA HIS A 246 -15.65 9.16 30.00
C HIS A 246 -15.67 7.84 30.78
N THR A 247 -16.03 6.72 30.14
CA THR A 247 -16.16 5.42 30.84
C THR A 247 -14.96 4.52 30.66
N GLY A 248 -14.13 4.76 29.64
CA GLY A 248 -13.01 3.90 29.26
C GLY A 248 -13.42 2.58 28.59
N ASN A 249 -14.71 2.26 28.52
CA ASN A 249 -15.19 1.03 27.92
C ASN A 249 -15.07 1.06 26.38
N PRO A 250 -14.78 -0.09 25.73
CA PRO A 250 -14.78 -0.19 24.29
C PRO A 250 -16.16 0.09 23.69
N VAL A 251 -16.22 0.96 22.68
CA VAL A 251 -17.44 1.28 21.91
C VAL A 251 -17.18 0.97 20.45
N ALA A 252 -18.08 0.21 19.83
CA ALA A 252 -18.06 -0.03 18.41
C ALA A 252 -18.49 1.23 17.66
N VAL A 253 -17.63 1.70 16.75
CA VAL A 253 -17.87 2.92 15.94
C VAL A 253 -18.05 2.62 14.46
N GLY A 254 -17.87 1.38 14.04
CA GLY A 254 -18.05 0.95 12.67
C GLY A 254 -17.30 -0.33 12.34
N ASN A 255 -17.20 -0.58 11.03
CA ASN A 255 -16.41 -1.67 10.49
C ASN A 255 -15.57 -1.14 9.32
N PHE A 256 -14.40 -1.71 9.13
CA PHE A 256 -13.55 -1.39 7.98
C PHE A 256 -13.16 -2.65 7.22
N ARG A 257 -12.96 -2.53 5.91
CA ARG A 257 -12.52 -3.64 5.07
C ARG A 257 -11.01 -3.78 5.14
N VAL A 258 -10.56 -5.04 5.20
CA VAL A 258 -9.15 -5.38 5.14
C VAL A 258 -8.94 -6.58 4.25
N THR A 259 -7.71 -6.71 3.77
CA THR A 259 -7.20 -7.92 3.15
C THR A 259 -5.98 -8.38 3.92
N GLU A 260 -5.97 -9.63 4.28
CA GLU A 260 -4.92 -10.29 5.04
C GLU A 260 -4.35 -11.43 4.21
N ALA A 261 -3.05 -11.66 4.31
CA ALA A 261 -2.36 -12.80 3.72
C ALA A 261 -1.34 -13.37 4.69
N GLU A 262 -1.24 -14.69 4.70
CA GLU A 262 -0.21 -15.45 5.39
C GLU A 262 0.61 -16.21 4.36
N ALA A 263 1.92 -15.96 4.29
CA ALA A 263 2.85 -16.65 3.40
C ALA A 263 3.64 -17.70 4.19
N ILE A 264 4.06 -18.74 3.48
CA ILE A 264 4.87 -19.83 4.00
C ILE A 264 6.09 -19.96 3.11
N GLU A 265 7.26 -20.03 3.70
CA GLU A 265 8.52 -20.27 2.98
C GLU A 265 9.23 -21.48 3.55
N ASP A 266 9.68 -22.36 2.67
CA ASP A 266 10.57 -23.47 3.05
C ASP A 266 11.95 -22.91 3.38
N LEU A 267 12.45 -23.24 4.57
CA LEU A 267 13.76 -22.81 5.05
C LEU A 267 14.85 -23.68 4.41
N ASN A 268 15.50 -23.15 3.38
CA ASN A 268 16.51 -23.88 2.60
C ASN A 268 17.96 -23.58 3.01
N GLY A 269 18.21 -22.69 3.97
CA GLY A 269 19.55 -22.33 4.45
C GLY A 269 20.26 -23.48 5.18
N ALA A 270 21.59 -23.54 5.09
CA ALA A 270 22.37 -24.57 5.79
C ALA A 270 22.33 -24.43 7.32
N GLU A 271 22.11 -23.21 7.82
CA GLU A 271 22.07 -22.87 9.25
C GLU A 271 20.63 -22.83 9.80
N GLU A 272 19.61 -23.01 8.93
CA GLU A 272 18.21 -22.91 9.29
C GLU A 272 17.62 -24.29 9.63
N ASP A 273 16.63 -24.29 10.49
CA ASP A 273 15.90 -25.50 10.84
C ASP A 273 14.95 -25.89 9.70
N ARG A 274 15.45 -26.74 8.79
CA ARG A 274 14.67 -27.24 7.64
C ARG A 274 13.48 -28.12 7.99
N SER A 275 13.28 -28.44 9.27
CA SER A 275 12.10 -29.20 9.71
C SER A 275 10.86 -28.33 9.86
N ARG A 276 10.99 -27.00 9.72
CA ARG A 276 9.89 -26.04 9.89
C ARG A 276 9.85 -25.02 8.76
N PHE A 277 8.70 -24.44 8.57
CA PHE A 277 8.46 -23.34 7.62
C PHE A 277 8.56 -21.98 8.33
N ASP A 278 9.11 -21.00 7.66
CA ASP A 278 8.97 -19.59 8.08
C ASP A 278 7.60 -19.04 7.64
N VAL A 279 7.06 -18.12 8.43
CA VAL A 279 5.73 -17.57 8.24
C VAL A 279 5.79 -16.06 8.16
N GLY A 280 5.22 -15.50 7.10
CA GLY A 280 5.10 -14.07 6.92
C GLY A 280 3.65 -13.59 6.98
N TYR A 281 3.48 -12.32 7.31
CA TYR A 281 2.20 -11.69 7.51
C TYR A 281 2.06 -10.40 6.73
N GLY A 282 0.88 -10.21 6.12
CA GLY A 282 0.51 -8.97 5.46
C GLY A 282 -0.94 -8.61 5.71
N LEU A 283 -1.21 -7.36 6.04
CA LEU A 283 -2.56 -6.82 6.20
C LEU A 283 -2.62 -5.39 5.68
N CYS A 284 -3.59 -5.09 4.83
CA CYS A 284 -3.83 -3.76 4.32
C CYS A 284 -5.32 -3.40 4.31
N PHE A 285 -5.62 -2.11 4.28
CA PHE A 285 -6.99 -1.63 4.14
C PHE A 285 -7.54 -1.89 2.74
N GLY A 286 -8.85 -2.15 2.67
CA GLY A 286 -9.59 -2.41 1.44
C GLY A 286 -9.37 -3.81 0.87
N HIS A 287 -9.82 -4.03 -0.37
CA HIS A 287 -9.62 -5.28 -1.10
C HIS A 287 -8.39 -5.18 -2.00
N ASN A 288 -7.25 -5.61 -1.50
CA ASN A 288 -5.97 -5.57 -2.22
C ASN A 288 -5.12 -6.81 -1.93
N GLU A 289 -5.49 -7.95 -2.52
CA GLU A 289 -4.81 -9.23 -2.30
C GLU A 289 -3.35 -9.19 -2.75
N ARG A 290 -3.06 -8.56 -3.90
CA ARG A 290 -1.68 -8.46 -4.40
C ARG A 290 -0.77 -7.77 -3.39
N LYS A 291 -1.25 -6.70 -2.76
CA LYS A 291 -0.50 -5.98 -1.74
C LYS A 291 -0.30 -6.83 -0.49
N ALA A 292 -1.37 -7.45 0.03
CA ALA A 292 -1.29 -8.29 1.22
C ALA A 292 -0.33 -9.48 1.02
N ILE A 293 -0.38 -10.13 -0.16
CA ILE A 293 0.54 -11.22 -0.52
C ILE A 293 1.98 -10.74 -0.59
N ALA A 294 2.23 -9.62 -1.28
CA ALA A 294 3.57 -9.04 -1.37
C ALA A 294 4.12 -8.67 0.02
N MET A 295 3.26 -8.09 0.90
CA MET A 295 3.62 -7.79 2.28
C MET A 295 4.04 -9.04 3.05
N ALA A 296 3.24 -10.12 2.98
CA ALA A 296 3.53 -11.34 3.73
C ALA A 296 4.88 -11.96 3.35
N ASN A 297 5.19 -11.96 2.06
CA ASN A 297 6.48 -12.46 1.57
C ASN A 297 7.65 -11.53 1.92
N LEU A 298 7.46 -10.22 1.80
CA LEU A 298 8.48 -9.24 2.18
C LEU A 298 8.71 -9.19 3.69
N ASP A 299 7.72 -9.54 4.50
CA ASP A 299 7.89 -9.69 5.95
C ASP A 299 8.86 -10.82 6.30
N ILE A 300 8.77 -11.97 5.61
CA ILE A 300 9.77 -13.05 5.74
C ILE A 300 11.15 -12.55 5.32
N ALA A 301 11.25 -12.01 4.11
CA ALA A 301 12.52 -11.57 3.54
C ALA A 301 13.20 -10.51 4.42
N ASN A 302 12.45 -9.53 4.94
CA ASN A 302 12.98 -8.48 5.79
C ASN A 302 13.53 -9.00 7.12
N ARG A 303 12.90 -10.02 7.70
CA ARG A 303 13.41 -10.68 8.91
C ARG A 303 14.69 -11.48 8.65
N ARG A 304 14.76 -12.19 7.53
CA ARG A 304 15.91 -13.03 7.16
C ARG A 304 17.15 -12.22 6.79
N PHE A 305 16.99 -11.12 6.06
CA PHE A 305 18.12 -10.27 5.63
C PHE A 305 18.62 -9.31 6.72
N GLY A 306 17.99 -9.33 7.89
CA GLY A 306 18.42 -8.58 9.06
C GLY A 306 18.05 -7.08 9.04
N LYS A 307 18.12 -6.51 10.23
CA LYS A 307 17.85 -5.08 10.46
C LYS A 307 18.98 -4.23 9.85
N SER A 308 18.61 -3.07 9.31
CA SER A 308 19.49 -2.13 8.60
C SER A 308 20.01 -2.61 7.24
N GLY A 309 19.49 -3.72 6.74
CA GLY A 309 19.83 -4.23 5.41
C GLY A 309 19.27 -3.35 4.27
N PRO A 310 19.74 -3.55 3.03
CA PRO A 310 19.23 -2.81 1.87
C PRO A 310 17.71 -2.98 1.66
N LEU A 311 17.16 -4.15 1.96
CA LEU A 311 15.74 -4.42 1.82
C LEU A 311 14.91 -3.58 2.81
N GLU A 312 15.31 -3.50 4.08
CA GLU A 312 14.61 -2.68 5.06
C GLU A 312 14.62 -1.21 4.66
N GLN A 313 15.75 -0.70 4.15
CA GLN A 313 15.84 0.67 3.65
C GLN A 313 14.87 0.91 2.48
N LEU A 314 14.77 -0.02 1.53
CA LEU A 314 13.85 0.08 0.42
C LEU A 314 12.39 0.06 0.91
N LEU A 315 12.05 -0.84 1.83
CA LEU A 315 10.71 -0.94 2.40
C LEU A 315 10.27 0.34 3.10
N LEU A 316 11.15 0.94 3.89
CA LEU A 316 10.81 2.10 4.71
C LEU A 316 10.86 3.43 3.93
N LEU A 317 11.69 3.53 2.88
CA LEU A 317 12.02 4.82 2.27
C LEU A 317 11.57 4.95 0.81
N THR A 318 11.28 3.85 0.10
CA THR A 318 11.06 3.91 -1.36
C THR A 318 9.75 3.29 -1.85
N THR A 319 9.05 2.53 -1.01
CA THR A 319 7.80 1.86 -1.43
C THR A 319 6.57 2.76 -1.31
N ASP A 320 6.66 3.87 -0.61
CA ASP A 320 5.61 4.88 -0.61
C ASP A 320 5.78 5.80 -1.82
N GLY A 321 5.00 5.57 -2.88
CA GLY A 321 5.08 6.32 -4.13
C GLY A 321 4.80 7.81 -3.95
N LEU A 322 4.01 8.20 -2.96
CA LEU A 322 3.74 9.60 -2.67
C LEU A 322 4.96 10.30 -2.06
N ASP A 323 5.61 9.65 -1.10
CA ASP A 323 6.81 10.21 -0.46
C ASP A 323 8.00 10.24 -1.44
N SER A 324 8.18 9.18 -2.23
CA SER A 324 9.26 9.10 -3.22
C SER A 324 8.97 9.93 -4.48
N GLY A 325 7.71 10.07 -4.87
CA GLY A 325 7.27 10.86 -6.03
C GLY A 325 7.36 12.36 -5.86
N GLY A 326 7.41 12.88 -4.64
CA GLY A 326 7.37 14.33 -4.36
C GLY A 326 8.47 15.13 -5.06
N PHE A 327 9.65 14.55 -5.27
CA PHE A 327 10.71 15.21 -6.04
C PHE A 327 10.39 15.22 -7.54
N LEU A 328 9.76 14.19 -8.07
CA LEU A 328 9.36 14.13 -9.49
C LEU A 328 8.28 15.18 -9.80
N GLU A 329 7.35 15.39 -8.89
CA GLU A 329 6.34 16.46 -9.03
C GLU A 329 6.99 17.85 -9.14
N HIS A 330 8.06 18.08 -8.36
CA HIS A 330 8.84 19.29 -8.49
C HIS A 330 9.51 19.44 -9.87
N LEU A 331 9.96 18.33 -10.50
CA LEU A 331 10.59 18.34 -11.82
C LEU A 331 9.61 18.63 -12.97
N LYS A 332 8.32 18.46 -12.79
CA LYS A 332 7.29 18.83 -13.78
C LYS A 332 7.14 20.35 -13.92
N LEU A 333 7.61 21.10 -12.93
CA LEU A 333 7.55 22.56 -12.96
C LEU A 333 8.77 23.16 -13.70
N PRO A 334 8.67 24.38 -14.25
CA PRO A 334 9.80 25.04 -14.90
C PRO A 334 10.96 25.27 -13.92
N HIS A 335 12.17 24.78 -14.28
CA HIS A 335 13.38 24.85 -13.44
C HIS A 335 14.49 25.68 -14.10
N TYR A 336 14.17 26.80 -14.68
CA TYR A 336 15.10 27.63 -15.47
C TYR A 336 16.35 28.05 -14.71
N VAL A 337 16.24 28.39 -13.44
CA VAL A 337 17.37 28.89 -12.63
C VAL A 337 18.42 27.80 -12.43
N THR A 338 17.99 26.59 -12.08
CA THR A 338 18.91 25.47 -11.86
C THR A 338 19.65 25.07 -13.14
N PHE A 339 18.96 25.01 -14.26
CA PHE A 339 19.58 24.68 -15.54
C PHE A 339 20.58 25.72 -15.97
N ARG A 340 20.27 27.00 -15.83
CA ARG A 340 21.19 28.11 -16.13
C ARG A 340 22.48 28.01 -15.33
N SER A 341 22.40 27.78 -14.04
CA SER A 341 23.58 27.64 -13.16
C SER A 341 24.42 26.40 -13.55
N MET A 342 23.79 25.31 -13.99
CA MET A 342 24.49 24.13 -14.50
C MET A 342 25.24 24.43 -15.79
N VAL A 343 24.62 25.16 -16.73
CA VAL A 343 25.26 25.57 -18.00
C VAL A 343 26.44 26.49 -17.72
N GLU A 344 26.28 27.50 -16.89
CA GLU A 344 27.36 28.42 -16.51
C GLU A 344 28.54 27.68 -15.88
N ARG A 345 28.27 26.73 -14.97
CA ARG A 345 29.31 25.87 -14.37
C ARG A 345 30.04 25.03 -15.41
N LYS A 346 29.31 24.40 -16.35
CA LYS A 346 29.90 23.57 -17.42
C LYS A 346 30.77 24.41 -18.34
N ARG A 347 30.34 25.63 -18.73
CA ARG A 347 31.13 26.58 -19.54
C ARG A 347 32.39 27.01 -18.80
N ALA A 348 32.33 27.31 -17.53
CA ALA A 348 33.50 27.64 -16.72
C ALA A 348 34.51 26.48 -16.67
N LEU A 349 34.05 25.24 -16.50
CA LEU A 349 34.90 24.05 -16.54
C LEU A 349 35.56 23.84 -17.92
N GLN A 350 34.83 24.06 -19.00
CA GLN A 350 35.38 23.97 -20.36
C GLN A 350 36.43 25.04 -20.62
N ALA A 351 36.19 26.27 -20.15
CA ALA A 351 37.16 27.35 -20.31
C ALA A 351 38.46 27.05 -19.53
N ALA A 352 38.35 26.56 -18.28
CA ALA A 352 39.48 26.16 -17.44
C ALA A 352 40.28 25.00 -18.06
N ALA A 353 39.59 24.00 -18.65
CA ALA A 353 40.25 22.88 -19.32
C ALA A 353 41.01 23.32 -20.59
N GLY A 354 40.53 24.37 -21.32
CA GLY A 354 41.16 24.94 -22.48
C GLY A 354 42.43 25.79 -22.15
N THR A 355 42.58 26.23 -20.92
CA THR A 355 43.73 27.01 -20.42
C THR A 355 44.80 26.14 -19.74
N GLY A 356 44.63 24.82 -19.65
CA GLY A 356 45.59 23.90 -18.99
C GLY A 356 45.59 23.94 -17.47
N GLU A 357 44.83 24.85 -16.85
CA GLU A 357 44.61 24.88 -15.43
C GLU A 357 43.33 24.12 -15.05
N GLY A 358 43.46 22.81 -14.82
CA GLY A 358 42.35 22.00 -14.31
C GLY A 358 41.96 22.44 -12.91
N PRO A 359 40.66 22.65 -12.61
CA PRO A 359 40.23 22.94 -11.24
C PRO A 359 40.54 21.72 -10.34
N ALA A 360 41.17 22.00 -9.17
CA ALA A 360 41.39 20.96 -8.17
C ALA A 360 40.08 20.23 -7.82
N PRO A 361 40.10 18.91 -7.65
CA PRO A 361 38.92 18.16 -7.29
C PRO A 361 38.36 18.67 -5.96
N ARG A 362 37.14 19.20 -5.98
CA ARG A 362 36.44 19.54 -4.73
C ARG A 362 36.24 18.25 -3.96
N GLN A 363 36.79 18.15 -2.77
CA GLN A 363 36.42 17.13 -1.81
C GLN A 363 34.90 17.20 -1.62
N SER A 364 34.25 16.07 -1.87
CA SER A 364 32.82 15.91 -1.59
C SER A 364 32.62 16.06 -0.08
N GLU A 365 32.13 17.19 0.36
CA GLU A 365 31.59 17.27 1.71
C GLU A 365 30.42 16.28 1.81
N PRO A 366 30.40 15.44 2.85
CA PRO A 366 29.27 14.57 3.07
C PRO A 366 28.05 15.45 3.29
N PHE A 367 26.96 15.10 2.63
CA PHE A 367 25.64 15.70 2.82
C PHE A 367 25.26 15.58 4.32
N GLY A 368 25.68 16.55 5.11
CA GLY A 368 25.21 16.79 6.46
C GLY A 368 23.80 17.35 6.37
N GLY A 369 22.83 16.44 6.33
CA GLY A 369 21.43 16.79 6.39
C GLY A 369 21.07 17.28 7.79
N GLN A 370 20.89 18.57 7.95
CA GLN A 370 19.95 19.10 8.93
C GLN A 370 18.66 19.42 8.17
N CYS A 371 17.63 18.63 8.42
CA CYS A 371 16.22 18.99 8.33
C CYS A 371 15.49 18.32 9.48
#